data_65ea934f440d97c1638b4f7a56d7a79c
#
_entry.id   65ea934f440d97c1638b4f7a56d7a79c
#
_cell.length_a   1.000
_cell.length_b   1.000
_cell.length_c   1.000
_cell.angle_alpha   90.00
_cell.angle_beta   90.00
_cell.angle_gamma   90.00
#
_symmetry.space_group_name_H-M   'P 1'
#
loop_
_entity.id
_entity.type
_entity.pdbx_description
1 polymer ?
#
loop_
_entity_poly.entity_id
_entity_poly.type
_entity_poly.pdbx_seq_one_letter_code
_entity_poly.pdbx_strand_id
1 'polypeptide(L)'
;MKFILTSQTKLLLTILFVSCSIFGFMLKLPAVFHRMDKELHTIFYFMAAAFLNLLFSQSKFHRHLFIFLILFFFGVAIEYAQEYSNHFFHKRIHGKFDKEDVYANAKGLIAFSLVWIPFVLLGKKQNAKSVVLKIN
;
A
#
# COMPACT_ATOMS: atom_id res chain seq x y z
N MET A 1 19.80 2.47 -16.82
CA MET A 1 19.69 1.01 -16.66
C MET A 1 18.27 0.66 -16.19
N LYS A 2 17.42 0.06 -17.03
CA LYS A 2 16.10 -0.40 -16.59
C LYS A 2 16.29 -1.74 -15.89
N PHE A 3 16.25 -1.77 -14.58
CA PHE A 3 16.19 -3.03 -13.84
C PHE A 3 14.83 -3.68 -14.12
N ILE A 4 14.80 -4.65 -15.01
CA ILE A 4 13.60 -5.45 -15.29
C ILE A 4 13.62 -6.61 -14.31
N LEU A 5 12.87 -6.48 -13.22
CA LEU A 5 12.67 -7.57 -12.27
C LEU A 5 11.90 -8.72 -12.94
N THR A 6 12.35 -9.95 -12.72
CA THR A 6 11.63 -11.14 -13.19
C THR A 6 10.29 -11.29 -12.45
N SER A 7 9.35 -12.01 -13.04
CA SER A 7 8.05 -12.29 -12.39
C SER A 7 8.23 -13.03 -11.06
N GLN A 8 9.20 -13.93 -10.98
CA GLN A 8 9.52 -14.66 -9.74
C GLN A 8 10.06 -13.72 -8.65
N THR A 9 10.96 -12.80 -9.00
CA THR A 9 11.48 -11.80 -8.06
C THR A 9 10.36 -10.90 -7.54
N LYS A 10 9.45 -10.44 -8.40
CA LYS A 10 8.29 -9.63 -7.99
C LYS A 10 7.38 -10.39 -7.03
N LEU A 11 7.10 -11.65 -7.32
CA LEU A 11 6.29 -12.50 -6.46
C LEU A 11 6.96 -12.68 -5.09
N LEU A 12 8.25 -13.01 -5.06
CA LEU A 12 9.01 -13.18 -3.82
C LEU A 12 8.99 -11.90 -2.96
N LEU A 13 9.25 -10.74 -3.58
CA LEU A 13 9.20 -9.45 -2.90
C LEU A 13 7.80 -9.14 -2.35
N THR A 14 6.74 -9.50 -3.07
CA THR A 14 5.36 -9.30 -2.62
C THR A 14 5.03 -10.22 -1.44
N ILE A 15 5.42 -11.50 -1.50
CA ILE A 15 5.21 -12.44 -0.39
C ILE A 15 5.95 -11.95 0.86
N LEU A 16 7.22 -11.55 0.72
CA LEU A 16 8.00 -11.01 1.83
C LEU A 16 7.36 -9.75 2.42
N PHE A 17 6.93 -8.83 1.57
CA PHE A 17 6.26 -7.60 1.99
C PHE A 17 4.96 -7.90 2.76
N VAL A 18 4.09 -8.77 2.24
CA VAL A 18 2.82 -9.15 2.89
C VAL A 18 3.08 -9.84 4.22
N SER A 19 4.03 -10.79 4.28
CA SER A 19 4.39 -11.49 5.51
C SER A 19 4.91 -10.54 6.59
N CYS A 20 5.83 -9.62 6.22
CA CYS A 20 6.34 -8.60 7.14
C CYS A 20 5.23 -7.64 7.60
N SER A 21 4.29 -7.30 6.72
CA SER A 21 3.16 -6.43 7.04
C SER A 21 2.22 -7.08 8.06
N ILE A 22 1.82 -8.32 7.82
CA ILE A 22 0.96 -9.08 8.75
C ILE A 22 1.67 -9.19 10.11
N PHE A 23 2.94 -9.60 10.11
CA PHE A 23 3.72 -9.69 11.35
C PHE A 23 3.78 -8.35 12.09
N GLY A 24 4.09 -7.24 11.38
CA GLY A 24 4.19 -5.91 11.97
C GLY A 24 2.87 -5.44 12.59
N PHE A 25 1.74 -5.63 11.90
CA PHE A 25 0.42 -5.25 12.43
C PHE A 25 -0.08 -6.15 13.57
N MET A 26 0.37 -7.41 13.62
CA MET A 26 0.01 -8.32 14.70
C MET A 26 0.89 -8.16 15.94
N LEU A 27 1.98 -7.36 15.87
CA LEU A 27 2.76 -7.00 17.05
C LEU A 27 2.06 -5.92 17.88
N LYS A 28 2.05 -6.10 19.18
CA LYS A 28 1.57 -5.04 20.10
C LYS A 28 2.61 -3.93 20.17
N LEU A 29 2.25 -2.75 19.68
CA LEU A 29 3.13 -1.58 19.78
C LEU A 29 3.28 -1.08 21.22
N PRO A 30 4.47 -0.60 21.62
CA PRO A 30 4.67 0.09 22.88
C PRO A 30 3.77 1.31 23.01
N ALA A 31 3.38 1.67 24.24
CA ALA A 31 2.46 2.78 24.54
C ALA A 31 2.89 4.13 23.93
N VAL A 32 4.18 4.34 23.73
CA VAL A 32 4.75 5.55 23.10
C VAL A 32 4.19 5.77 21.69
N PHE A 33 3.87 4.70 20.96
CA PHE A 33 3.37 4.77 19.57
C PHE A 33 1.85 4.96 19.46
N HIS A 34 1.09 4.83 20.58
CA HIS A 34 -0.37 4.98 20.52
C HIS A 34 -0.86 6.36 20.02
N ARG A 35 -0.05 7.41 20.19
CA ARG A 35 -0.39 8.75 19.67
C ARG A 35 -0.15 8.88 18.17
N MET A 36 0.70 8.03 17.59
CA MET A 36 1.12 8.06 16.19
C MET A 36 0.54 6.90 15.38
N ASP A 37 -0.38 6.17 15.96
CA ASP A 37 -0.91 4.94 15.36
C ASP A 37 -1.53 5.22 13.98
N LYS A 38 -2.38 6.22 13.88
CA LYS A 38 -3.05 6.63 12.65
C LYS A 38 -2.09 7.17 11.58
N GLU A 39 -1.07 7.92 12.02
CA GLU A 39 0.01 8.39 11.13
C GLU A 39 0.82 7.21 10.60
N LEU A 40 1.12 6.23 11.44
CA LEU A 40 1.83 5.00 11.02
C LEU A 40 1.02 4.22 9.99
N HIS A 41 -0.28 4.05 10.21
CA HIS A 41 -1.19 3.46 9.22
C HIS A 41 -1.17 4.23 7.89
N THR A 42 -1.31 5.55 7.94
CA THR A 42 -1.29 6.41 6.74
C THR A 42 0.03 6.28 5.97
N ILE A 43 1.17 6.36 6.65
CA ILE A 43 2.50 6.24 6.04
C ILE A 43 2.70 4.85 5.47
N PHE A 44 2.34 3.81 6.22
CA PHE A 44 2.46 2.43 5.76
C PHE A 44 1.70 2.21 4.45
N TYR A 45 0.42 2.60 4.39
CA TYR A 45 -0.39 2.37 3.18
C TYR A 45 0.02 3.23 2.00
N PHE A 46 0.56 4.43 2.24
CA PHE A 46 1.22 5.23 1.20
C PHE A 46 2.42 4.48 0.62
N MET A 47 3.32 3.98 1.46
CA MET A 47 4.52 3.24 1.04
C MET A 47 4.18 1.90 0.40
N ALA A 48 3.17 1.19 0.91
CA ALA A 48 2.66 -0.05 0.33
C ALA A 48 2.12 0.17 -1.09
N ALA A 49 1.33 1.23 -1.28
CA ALA A 49 0.83 1.61 -2.60
C ALA A 49 1.99 1.97 -3.55
N ALA A 50 2.99 2.73 -3.09
CA ALA A 50 4.18 3.04 -3.87
C ALA A 50 4.92 1.78 -4.30
N PHE A 51 5.21 0.90 -3.36
CA PHE A 51 5.93 -0.35 -3.59
C PHE A 51 5.23 -1.24 -4.63
N LEU A 52 3.94 -1.53 -4.44
CA LEU A 52 3.20 -2.40 -5.37
C LEU A 52 2.98 -1.75 -6.74
N ASN A 53 2.78 -0.43 -6.80
CA ASN A 53 2.68 0.27 -8.07
C ASN A 53 4.00 0.27 -8.85
N LEU A 54 5.15 0.40 -8.18
CA LEU A 54 6.47 0.27 -8.82
C LEU A 54 6.67 -1.12 -9.40
N LEU A 55 6.21 -2.17 -8.72
CA LEU A 55 6.35 -3.54 -9.20
C LEU A 55 5.39 -3.91 -10.34
N PHE A 56 4.12 -3.46 -10.28
CA PHE A 56 3.06 -4.04 -11.08
C PHE A 56 2.25 -3.07 -11.95
N SER A 57 2.18 -1.76 -11.63
CA SER A 57 1.23 -0.87 -12.31
C SER A 57 1.60 -0.62 -13.78
N GLN A 58 2.90 -0.58 -14.13
CA GLN A 58 3.39 -0.25 -15.46
C GLN A 58 2.70 1.02 -16.03
N SER A 59 2.43 2.00 -15.18
CA SER A 59 1.72 3.24 -15.53
C SER A 59 0.31 3.02 -16.12
N LYS A 60 -0.34 1.90 -15.81
CA LYS A 60 -1.71 1.59 -16.25
C LYS A 60 -2.70 1.86 -15.12
N PHE A 61 -3.67 2.74 -15.37
CA PHE A 61 -4.64 3.19 -14.38
C PHE A 61 -5.45 2.03 -13.75
N HIS A 62 -5.92 1.06 -14.55
CA HIS A 62 -6.68 -0.07 -14.03
C HIS A 62 -5.87 -0.95 -13.06
N ARG A 63 -4.54 -1.08 -13.27
CA ARG A 63 -3.67 -1.82 -12.34
C ARG A 63 -3.46 -1.04 -11.05
N HIS A 64 -3.30 0.27 -11.15
CA HIS A 64 -3.25 1.13 -9.97
C HIS A 64 -4.53 1.03 -9.14
N LEU A 65 -5.69 1.10 -9.78
CA LEU A 65 -6.99 0.95 -9.09
C LEU A 65 -7.13 -0.43 -8.43
N PHE A 66 -6.69 -1.49 -9.10
CA PHE A 66 -6.70 -2.84 -8.54
C PHE A 66 -5.80 -2.96 -7.30
N ILE A 67 -4.59 -2.38 -7.34
CA ILE A 67 -3.67 -2.32 -6.20
C ILE A 67 -4.31 -1.53 -5.04
N PHE A 68 -4.93 -0.40 -5.33
CA PHE A 68 -5.65 0.40 -4.33
C PHE A 68 -6.72 -0.43 -3.62
N LEU A 69 -7.57 -1.13 -4.36
CA LEU A 69 -8.65 -1.95 -3.80
C LEU A 69 -8.10 -3.11 -2.97
N ILE A 70 -7.08 -3.82 -3.46
CA ILE A 70 -6.45 -4.91 -2.70
C ILE A 70 -5.90 -4.40 -1.36
N LEU A 71 -5.15 -3.30 -1.37
CA LEU A 71 -4.59 -2.72 -0.15
C LEU A 71 -5.66 -2.21 0.80
N PHE A 72 -6.74 -1.60 0.28
CA PHE A 72 -7.86 -1.17 1.10
C PHE A 72 -8.51 -2.35 1.83
N PHE A 73 -8.85 -3.41 1.10
CA PHE A 73 -9.44 -4.61 1.72
C PHE A 73 -8.46 -5.36 2.62
N PHE A 74 -7.17 -5.35 2.30
CA PHE A 74 -6.13 -5.86 3.19
C PHE A 74 -6.15 -5.12 4.53
N GLY A 75 -6.26 -3.78 4.51
CA GLY A 75 -6.38 -2.98 5.73
C GLY A 75 -7.59 -3.33 6.58
N VAL A 76 -8.76 -3.47 5.95
CA VAL A 76 -9.97 -3.91 6.65
C VAL A 76 -9.78 -5.31 7.25
N ALA A 77 -9.17 -6.24 6.51
CA ALA A 77 -8.92 -7.59 6.97
C ALA A 77 -7.95 -7.63 8.18
N ILE A 78 -6.92 -6.79 8.20
CA ILE A 78 -5.99 -6.65 9.33
C ILE A 78 -6.73 -6.19 10.59
N GLU A 79 -7.61 -5.19 10.48
CA GLU A 79 -8.41 -4.71 11.63
C GLU A 79 -9.29 -5.84 12.22
N TYR A 80 -9.97 -6.61 11.37
CA TYR A 80 -10.70 -7.78 11.82
C TYR A 80 -9.82 -8.86 12.43
N ALA A 81 -8.64 -9.11 11.86
CA ALA A 81 -7.69 -10.09 12.39
C ALA A 81 -7.16 -9.68 13.77
N GLN A 82 -6.91 -8.39 14.01
CA GLN A 82 -6.49 -7.86 15.30
C GLN A 82 -7.57 -8.07 16.35
N GLU A 83 -8.84 -7.75 16.06
CA GLU A 83 -9.96 -7.99 16.97
C GLU A 83 -10.14 -9.49 17.24
N TYR A 84 -10.12 -10.32 16.18
CA TYR A 84 -10.29 -11.76 16.31
C TYR A 84 -9.16 -12.42 17.12
N SER A 85 -7.94 -11.91 17.06
CA SER A 85 -6.81 -12.43 17.86
C SER A 85 -7.06 -12.37 19.36
N ASN A 86 -7.83 -11.38 19.84
CA ASN A 86 -8.21 -11.27 21.25
C ASN A 86 -9.10 -12.44 21.69
N HIS A 87 -10.02 -12.89 20.83
CA HIS A 87 -10.87 -14.04 21.09
C HIS A 87 -10.08 -15.34 21.06
N PHE A 88 -9.19 -15.49 20.08
CA PHE A 88 -8.39 -16.70 19.92
C PHE A 88 -7.43 -16.95 21.09
N PHE A 89 -6.75 -15.91 21.56
CA PHE A 89 -5.79 -16.00 22.66
C PHE A 89 -6.42 -15.83 24.05
N HIS A 90 -7.75 -15.63 24.15
CA HIS A 90 -8.45 -15.32 25.40
C HIS A 90 -7.81 -14.18 26.21
N LYS A 91 -7.12 -13.27 25.53
CA LYS A 91 -6.38 -12.14 26.11
C LYS A 91 -6.50 -10.92 25.21
N ARG A 92 -6.78 -9.77 25.79
CA ARG A 92 -6.81 -8.50 25.07
C ARG A 92 -5.40 -8.05 24.68
N ILE A 93 -4.97 -8.40 23.47
CA ILE A 93 -3.67 -8.03 22.90
C ILE A 93 -3.82 -6.74 22.09
N HIS A 94 -4.87 -6.65 21.27
CA HIS A 94 -5.22 -5.52 20.42
C HIS A 94 -6.51 -4.82 20.88
N GLY A 95 -6.81 -3.68 20.24
CA GLY A 95 -8.10 -3.01 20.37
C GLY A 95 -9.25 -3.81 19.74
N LYS A 96 -10.45 -3.21 19.75
CA LYS A 96 -11.54 -3.62 18.87
C LYS A 96 -11.27 -3.06 17.48
N PHE A 97 -12.01 -3.57 16.48
CA PHE A 97 -12.01 -2.99 15.14
C PHE A 97 -12.13 -1.46 15.18
N ASP A 98 -11.12 -0.77 14.66
CA ASP A 98 -11.07 0.69 14.64
C ASP A 98 -11.34 1.23 13.24
N LYS A 99 -12.49 1.90 13.08
CA LYS A 99 -12.85 2.57 11.82
C LYS A 99 -11.89 3.70 11.47
N GLU A 100 -11.28 4.34 12.47
CA GLU A 100 -10.34 5.44 12.23
C GLU A 100 -9.04 4.94 11.61
N ASP A 101 -8.61 3.72 11.93
CA ASP A 101 -7.45 3.09 11.32
C ASP A 101 -7.74 2.72 9.86
N VAL A 102 -8.95 2.25 9.56
CA VAL A 102 -9.39 2.06 8.17
C VAL A 102 -9.40 3.40 7.39
N TYR A 103 -9.84 4.50 8.01
CA TYR A 103 -9.76 5.82 7.38
C TYR A 103 -8.32 6.29 7.21
N ALA A 104 -7.43 6.02 8.15
CA ALA A 104 -6.00 6.33 8.04
C ALA A 104 -5.35 5.55 6.88
N ASN A 105 -5.69 4.27 6.73
CA ASN A 105 -5.28 3.44 5.59
C ASN A 105 -5.73 4.06 4.26
N ALA A 106 -7.01 4.43 4.17
CA ALA A 106 -7.57 5.08 2.97
C ALA A 106 -6.88 6.41 2.66
N LYS A 107 -6.57 7.24 3.67
CA LYS A 107 -5.81 8.49 3.50
C LYS A 107 -4.45 8.24 2.86
N GLY A 108 -3.71 7.22 3.31
CA GLY A 108 -2.41 6.85 2.72
C GLY A 108 -2.53 6.46 1.25
N LEU A 109 -3.52 5.63 0.92
CA LEU A 109 -3.79 5.20 -0.46
C LEU A 109 -4.20 6.36 -1.37
N ILE A 110 -5.07 7.26 -0.88
CA ILE A 110 -5.51 8.45 -1.63
C ILE A 110 -4.34 9.41 -1.83
N ALA A 111 -3.55 9.68 -0.79
CA ALA A 111 -2.38 10.54 -0.89
C ALA A 111 -1.39 10.04 -1.95
N PHE A 112 -1.11 8.73 -1.99
CA PHE A 112 -0.29 8.15 -3.03
C PHE A 112 -0.92 8.32 -4.42
N SER A 113 -2.22 8.09 -4.56
CA SER A 113 -2.94 8.23 -5.84
C SER A 113 -2.86 9.66 -6.39
N LEU A 114 -2.96 10.67 -5.51
CA LEU A 114 -2.83 12.08 -5.88
C LEU A 114 -1.43 12.44 -6.41
N VAL A 115 -0.40 11.74 -5.98
CA VAL A 115 0.97 11.90 -6.49
C VAL A 115 1.17 11.09 -7.78
N TRP A 116 0.70 9.86 -7.81
CA TRP A 116 0.96 8.92 -8.90
C TRP A 116 0.24 9.29 -10.19
N ILE A 117 -1.04 9.72 -10.11
CA ILE A 117 -1.85 10.03 -11.31
C ILE A 117 -1.23 11.18 -12.12
N PRO A 118 -0.91 12.36 -11.54
CA PRO A 118 -0.24 13.44 -12.28
C PRO A 118 1.11 13.01 -12.85
N PHE A 119 1.90 12.26 -12.09
CA PHE A 119 3.21 11.78 -12.55
C PHE A 119 3.09 10.93 -13.82
N VAL A 120 2.14 9.99 -13.86
CA VAL A 120 1.90 9.14 -15.04
C VAL A 120 1.37 9.94 -16.24
N LEU A 121 0.48 10.89 -16.00
CA LEU A 121 -0.07 11.73 -17.06
C LEU A 121 1.00 12.62 -17.69
N LEU A 122 1.86 13.24 -16.88
CA LEU A 122 2.98 14.06 -17.37
C LEU A 122 4.00 13.23 -18.14
N GLY A 123 4.35 12.04 -17.66
CA GLY A 123 5.26 11.12 -18.36
C GLY A 123 4.74 10.71 -19.74
N LYS A 124 3.45 10.42 -19.86
CA LYS A 124 2.82 10.10 -21.16
C LYS A 124 2.87 11.29 -22.14
N LYS A 125 2.64 12.51 -21.65
CA LYS A 125 2.67 13.73 -22.46
C LYS A 125 4.08 14.02 -23.02
N GLN A 126 5.12 13.80 -22.21
CA GLN A 126 6.50 13.98 -22.64
C GLN A 126 6.90 12.95 -23.71
N ASN A 127 6.53 11.68 -23.52
CA ASN A 127 6.81 10.64 -24.52
C ASN A 127 6.10 10.91 -25.86
N ALA A 128 4.86 11.37 -25.84
CA ALA A 128 4.13 11.74 -27.06
C ALA A 128 4.84 12.88 -27.81
N LYS A 129 5.30 13.94 -27.11
CA LYS A 129 6.05 15.04 -27.73
C LYS A 129 7.37 14.57 -28.36
N SER A 130 8.11 13.69 -27.67
CA SER A 130 9.40 13.18 -28.17
C SER A 130 9.25 12.33 -29.45
N VAL A 131 8.14 11.62 -29.60
CA VAL A 131 7.82 10.84 -30.80
C VAL A 131 7.53 11.78 -31.98
N VAL A 132 6.70 12.81 -31.78
CA VAL A 132 6.37 13.79 -32.84
C VAL A 132 7.60 14.53 -33.37
N LEU A 133 8.53 14.91 -32.46
CA LEU A 133 9.79 15.59 -32.83
C LEU A 133 10.77 14.70 -33.60
N LYS A 134 10.65 13.39 -33.55
CA LYS A 134 11.49 12.45 -34.30
C LYS A 134 10.99 12.11 -35.69
N ILE A 135 9.74 12.48 -36.00
CA ILE A 135 9.08 12.18 -37.29
C ILE A 135 9.16 13.38 -38.25
N ASN A 136 9.42 14.57 -37.70
CA ASN A 136 9.67 15.80 -38.47
C ASN A 136 11.18 16.06 -38.63
#